data_f86e85d6716dee40c68dad340428de70
#
_entry.id   f86e85d6716dee40c68dad340428de70
#
_cell.length_a   1.000
_cell.length_b   1.000
_cell.length_c   1.000
_cell.angle_alpha   90.00
_cell.angle_beta   90.00
_cell.angle_gamma   90.00
#
_symmetry.space_group_name_H-M   'P 1'
#
loop_
_entity.id
_entity.type
_entity.pdbx_description
1 polymer ?
#
loop_
_entity_poly.entity_id
_entity_poly.type
_entity_poly.pdbx_seq_one_letter_code
_entity_poly.pdbx_strand_id
1 'polypeptide(L)'
;MGIYTMGNGKLKVTVADYGAELVNIFDKANQRELIWQADPAFWNRHAPVLFPNVGKYYGGNFSYDGKEYPEGQHGFARDMAFKRIESNGDMVRHRLV
;
A
#
# COMPACT_ATOMS: atom_id res chain seq x y z
N MET A 1 -5.80 -12.38 6.06
CA MET A 1 -5.06 -11.16 5.72
C MET A 1 -4.43 -10.62 6.98
N GLY A 2 -3.22 -10.14 6.92
CA GLY A 2 -2.54 -9.69 8.10
C GLY A 2 -1.54 -8.59 7.82
N ILE A 3 -0.64 -8.41 8.76
CA ILE A 3 0.46 -7.46 8.64
C ILE A 3 1.78 -8.21 8.83
N TYR A 4 2.84 -7.66 8.30
CA TYR A 4 4.19 -8.16 8.50
C TYR A 4 5.07 -7.05 9.03
N THR A 5 5.78 -7.32 10.12
CA THR A 5 6.72 -6.37 10.72
C THR A 5 8.14 -6.87 10.52
N MET A 6 8.99 -5.98 10.05
CA MET A 6 10.41 -6.25 9.82
C MET A 6 11.24 -5.09 10.34
N GLY A 7 12.55 -5.26 10.44
CA GLY A 7 13.36 -4.16 10.89
C GLY A 7 14.83 -4.49 11.09
N ASN A 8 15.54 -3.47 11.55
CA ASN A 8 16.93 -3.55 11.93
C ASN A 8 17.16 -2.75 13.21
N GLY A 9 18.39 -2.42 13.53
CA GLY A 9 18.69 -1.64 14.74
C GLY A 9 18.20 -0.20 14.72
N LYS A 10 17.79 0.31 13.54
CA LYS A 10 17.38 1.71 13.37
C LYS A 10 15.90 1.89 13.12
N LEU A 11 15.29 1.01 12.31
CA LEU A 11 13.91 1.14 11.87
C LEU A 11 13.11 -0.13 12.13
N LYS A 12 11.84 0.04 12.46
CA LYS A 12 10.84 -1.02 12.47
C LYS A 12 9.77 -0.66 11.44
N VAL A 13 9.52 -1.57 10.50
CA VAL A 13 8.65 -1.31 9.35
C VAL A 13 7.53 -2.34 9.33
N THR A 14 6.28 -1.87 9.15
CA THR A 14 5.12 -2.74 9.06
C THR A 14 4.40 -2.52 7.74
N VAL A 15 4.06 -3.62 7.06
CA VAL A 15 3.34 -3.62 5.79
C VAL A 15 2.08 -4.45 5.95
N ALA A 16 0.95 -3.93 5.49
CA ALA A 16 -0.32 -4.66 5.48
C ALA A 16 -0.43 -5.49 4.21
N ASP A 17 -0.95 -6.72 4.32
CA ASP A 17 -1.21 -7.57 3.15
C ASP A 17 -2.32 -6.98 2.28
N TYR A 18 -3.30 -6.33 2.89
CA TYR A 18 -4.34 -5.61 2.16
C TYR A 18 -3.74 -4.37 1.51
N GLY A 19 -3.78 -4.32 0.19
CA GLY A 19 -3.20 -3.22 -0.56
C GLY A 19 -1.67 -3.22 -0.62
N ALA A 20 -1.00 -4.19 0.01
CA ALA A 20 0.47 -4.20 0.22
C ALA A 20 0.93 -2.83 0.75
N GLU A 21 0.16 -2.25 1.64
CA GLU A 21 0.33 -0.88 2.10
C GLU A 21 1.36 -0.79 3.22
N LEU A 22 2.31 0.14 3.05
CA LEU A 22 3.25 0.49 4.10
C LEU A 22 2.49 1.30 5.15
N VAL A 23 2.43 0.81 6.39
CA VAL A 23 1.61 1.44 7.43
C VAL A 23 2.42 2.03 8.58
N ASN A 24 3.64 1.54 8.82
CA ASN A 24 4.52 2.09 9.86
C ASN A 24 5.95 2.10 9.39
N ILE A 25 6.66 3.16 9.67
CA ILE A 25 8.12 3.22 9.70
C ILE A 25 8.48 3.91 11.01
N PHE A 26 8.92 3.13 11.98
CA PHE A 26 9.23 3.65 13.31
C PHE A 26 10.73 3.87 13.46
N ASP A 27 11.12 5.10 13.78
CA ASP A 27 12.50 5.49 14.05
C ASP A 27 12.79 5.15 15.51
N LYS A 28 13.57 4.10 15.74
CA LYS A 28 13.86 3.61 17.08
C LYS A 28 14.71 4.57 17.91
N ALA A 29 15.65 5.26 17.25
CA ALA A 29 16.56 6.17 17.95
C ALA A 29 15.83 7.38 18.50
N ASN A 30 14.89 7.93 17.73
CA ASN A 30 14.14 9.13 18.10
C ASN A 30 12.76 8.83 18.65
N GLN A 31 12.38 7.54 18.75
CA GLN A 31 11.08 7.09 19.27
C GLN A 31 9.94 7.77 18.55
N ARG A 32 9.97 7.75 17.20
CA ARG A 32 9.02 8.50 16.38
C ARG A 32 8.54 7.70 15.19
N GLU A 33 7.22 7.75 14.96
CA GLU A 33 6.60 7.21 13.75
C GLU A 33 6.75 8.19 12.60
N LEU A 34 7.20 7.69 11.43
CA LEU A 34 7.49 8.53 10.26
C LEU A 34 6.37 8.52 9.22
N ILE A 35 5.38 7.62 9.33
CA ILE A 35 4.28 7.49 8.38
C ILE A 35 3.00 8.04 9.01
N TRP A 36 2.22 8.77 8.21
CA TRP A 36 0.89 9.23 8.60
C TRP A 36 0.03 8.05 9.07
N GLN A 37 -0.63 8.18 10.21
CA GLN A 37 -1.32 7.07 10.87
C GLN A 37 -2.81 6.99 10.55
N ALA A 38 -3.20 7.47 9.39
CA ALA A 38 -4.54 7.24 8.82
C ALA A 38 -5.70 7.72 9.71
N ASP A 39 -5.55 8.89 10.34
CA ASP A 39 -6.61 9.50 11.13
C ASP A 39 -7.82 9.77 10.23
N PRO A 40 -8.98 9.10 10.46
CA PRO A 40 -10.14 9.22 9.59
C PRO A 40 -10.75 10.62 9.56
N ALA A 41 -10.41 11.49 10.51
CA ALA A 41 -10.84 12.88 10.48
C ALA A 41 -10.21 13.66 9.32
N PHE A 42 -9.10 13.16 8.76
CA PHE A 42 -8.36 13.80 7.67
C PHE A 42 -8.24 12.88 6.47
N TRP A 43 -7.51 11.77 6.61
CA TRP A 43 -7.28 10.82 5.53
C TRP A 43 -6.99 9.44 6.11
N ASN A 44 -7.84 8.47 5.81
CA ASN A 44 -7.82 7.16 6.45
C ASN A 44 -6.92 6.13 5.76
N ARG A 45 -5.93 6.59 4.98
CA ARG A 45 -4.92 5.71 4.37
C ARG A 45 -3.53 6.16 4.81
N HIS A 46 -2.52 5.30 4.58
CA HIS A 46 -1.12 5.59 4.93
C HIS A 46 -0.30 5.88 3.67
N ALA A 47 0.03 4.83 2.91
CA ALA A 47 0.84 4.93 1.70
C ALA A 47 0.31 3.93 0.66
N PRO A 48 -0.86 4.19 0.06
CA PRO A 48 -1.48 3.24 -0.87
C PRO A 48 -0.66 3.04 -2.13
N VAL A 49 -0.70 1.81 -2.65
CA VAL A 49 -0.08 1.47 -3.93
C VAL A 49 -1.00 1.93 -5.05
N LEU A 50 -0.49 2.77 -5.93
CA LEU A 50 -1.26 3.37 -7.03
C LEU A 50 -1.04 2.55 -8.29
N PHE A 51 -1.97 1.63 -8.57
CA PHE A 51 -1.88 0.73 -9.72
C PHE A 51 -3.28 0.28 -10.16
N PRO A 52 -3.60 0.22 -11.46
CA PRO A 52 -2.69 0.45 -12.59
C PRO A 52 -2.51 1.91 -12.99
N ASN A 53 -3.15 2.84 -12.31
CA ASN A 53 -3.03 4.25 -12.68
C ASN A 53 -2.81 5.13 -11.45
N VAL A 54 -2.24 6.30 -11.72
CA VAL A 54 -2.10 7.38 -10.74
C VAL A 54 -3.11 8.46 -11.12
N GLY A 55 -3.91 8.90 -10.13
CA GLY A 55 -4.93 9.90 -10.40
C GLY A 55 -6.23 9.29 -10.89
N LYS A 56 -7.04 10.09 -11.55
CA LYS A 56 -8.36 9.72 -12.02
C LYS A 56 -8.42 9.89 -13.54
N TYR A 57 -8.98 8.90 -14.23
CA TYR A 57 -9.19 9.00 -15.67
C TYR A 57 -10.32 9.99 -15.98
N TYR A 58 -10.16 10.71 -17.07
CA TYR A 58 -11.23 11.56 -17.59
C TYR A 58 -12.44 10.67 -17.91
N GLY A 59 -13.61 11.05 -17.39
CA GLY A 59 -14.82 10.26 -17.56
C GLY A 59 -14.89 8.97 -16.75
N GLY A 60 -13.86 8.67 -15.96
CA GLY A 60 -13.85 7.49 -15.08
C GLY A 60 -13.57 6.18 -15.79
N ASN A 61 -13.10 6.19 -17.05
CA ASN A 61 -12.86 4.98 -17.84
C ASN A 61 -11.51 5.06 -18.55
N PHE A 62 -10.91 3.88 -18.81
CA PHE A 62 -9.79 3.77 -19.74
C PHE A 62 -10.11 2.76 -20.83
N SER A 63 -9.41 2.88 -21.97
CA SER A 63 -9.60 1.97 -23.09
C SER A 63 -8.38 1.07 -23.27
N TYR A 64 -8.63 -0.21 -23.52
CA TYR A 64 -7.59 -1.16 -23.86
C TYR A 64 -8.15 -2.20 -24.83
N ASP A 65 -7.41 -2.40 -25.93
CA ASP A 65 -7.77 -3.39 -26.97
C ASP A 65 -9.22 -3.24 -27.45
N GLY A 66 -9.64 -1.99 -27.72
CA GLY A 66 -10.97 -1.68 -28.23
C GLY A 66 -12.08 -1.73 -27.22
N LYS A 67 -11.79 -1.98 -25.95
CA LYS A 67 -12.78 -2.03 -24.88
C LYS A 67 -12.56 -0.91 -23.87
N GLU A 68 -13.65 -0.45 -23.27
CA GLU A 68 -13.61 0.51 -22.19
C GLU A 68 -13.78 -0.21 -20.84
N TYR A 69 -13.01 0.22 -19.85
CA TYR A 69 -13.04 -0.31 -18.50
C TYR A 69 -13.25 0.83 -17.50
N PRO A 70 -14.25 0.69 -16.61
CA PRO A 70 -14.39 1.67 -15.54
C PRO A 70 -13.24 1.51 -14.54
N GLU A 71 -12.73 2.63 -14.03
CA GLU A 71 -11.66 2.61 -13.05
C GLU A 71 -11.77 3.79 -12.10
N GLY A 72 -11.58 3.53 -10.82
CA GLY A 72 -11.58 4.56 -9.80
C GLY A 72 -10.26 5.31 -9.71
N GLN A 73 -10.25 6.30 -8.85
CA GLN A 73 -9.05 7.09 -8.58
C GLN A 73 -7.93 6.19 -8.07
N HIS A 74 -6.74 6.30 -8.65
CA HIS A 74 -5.52 5.56 -8.29
C HIS A 74 -5.61 4.05 -8.51
N GLY A 75 -6.58 3.58 -9.33
CA GLY A 75 -6.67 2.16 -9.64
C GLY A 75 -7.27 1.31 -8.53
N PHE A 76 -7.02 0.00 -8.59
CA PHE A 76 -7.66 -0.98 -7.71
C PHE A 76 -6.72 -1.67 -6.72
N ALA A 77 -5.39 -1.63 -6.96
CA ALA A 77 -4.46 -2.42 -6.14
C ALA A 77 -4.55 -2.09 -4.65
N ARG A 78 -4.77 -0.83 -4.31
CA ARG A 78 -4.83 -0.37 -2.91
C ARG A 78 -6.00 -0.97 -2.13
N ASP A 79 -7.01 -1.48 -2.83
CA ASP A 79 -8.20 -2.06 -2.22
C ASP A 79 -8.30 -3.57 -2.45
N MET A 80 -7.18 -4.23 -2.75
CA MET A 80 -7.13 -5.67 -2.96
C MET A 80 -6.19 -6.35 -1.98
N ALA A 81 -6.49 -7.61 -1.67
CA ALA A 81 -5.61 -8.43 -0.84
C ALA A 81 -4.44 -8.93 -1.69
N PHE A 82 -3.23 -8.63 -1.28
CA PHE A 82 -2.02 -9.18 -1.89
C PHE A 82 -1.63 -10.45 -1.18
N LYS A 83 -0.98 -11.36 -1.91
CA LYS A 83 -0.39 -12.55 -1.33
C LYS A 83 1.04 -12.24 -0.89
N ARG A 84 1.35 -12.47 0.38
CA ARG A 84 2.72 -12.34 0.88
C ARG A 84 3.46 -13.63 0.53
N ILE A 85 4.37 -13.54 -0.44
CA ILE A 85 5.03 -14.73 -1.01
C ILE A 85 6.41 -14.98 -0.44
N GLU A 86 7.04 -13.98 0.15
CA GLU A 86 8.37 -14.12 0.75
C GLU A 86 8.54 -13.07 1.83
N SER A 87 9.13 -13.48 2.95
CA SER A 87 9.42 -12.55 4.04
C SER A 87 10.57 -13.07 4.90
N ASN A 88 11.39 -12.15 5.38
CA ASN A 88 12.43 -12.43 6.36
C ASN A 88 12.63 -11.19 7.22
N GLY A 89 13.64 -11.19 8.09
CA GLY A 89 13.80 -10.14 9.09
C GLY A 89 13.91 -8.71 8.56
N ASP A 90 14.27 -8.54 7.28
CA ASP A 90 14.48 -7.22 6.69
C ASP A 90 13.87 -7.06 5.30
N MET A 91 13.03 -8.01 4.86
CA MET A 91 12.44 -7.99 3.53
C MET A 91 11.06 -8.64 3.52
N VAL A 92 10.16 -8.09 2.73
CA VAL A 92 8.86 -8.71 2.42
C VAL A 92 8.56 -8.51 0.94
N ARG A 93 7.94 -9.53 0.33
CA ARG A 93 7.52 -9.49 -1.07
C ARG A 93 6.06 -9.86 -1.17
N HIS A 94 5.30 -9.02 -1.82
CA HIS A 94 3.87 -9.22 -2.06
C HIS A 94 3.59 -9.39 -3.55
N ARG A 95 2.55 -10.16 -3.86
CA ARG A 95 2.07 -10.36 -5.23
C ARG A 95 0.57 -10.10 -5.30
N LEU A 96 0.17 -9.36 -6.30
CA LEU A 96 -1.23 -9.22 -6.67
C LEU A 96 -1.50 -10.09 -7.90
N VAL A 97 -2.54 -10.88 -7.82
CA VAL A 97 -2.92 -11.78 -8.92
C VAL A 97 -4.30 -11.41 -9.44
#